data_d46f7f7043c1685fea3708a97e848151
#
_entry.id   d46f7f7043c1685fea3708a97e848151
#
_cell.length_a   1.000
_cell.length_b   1.000
_cell.length_c   1.000
_cell.angle_alpha   90.00
_cell.angle_beta   90.00
_cell.angle_gamma   90.00
#
_symmetry.space_group_name_H-M   'P 1'
#
loop_
_entity.id
_entity.type
_entity.pdbx_description
1 polymer ?
#
loop_
_entity_poly.entity_id
_entity_poly.type
_entity_poly.pdbx_seq_one_letter_code
_entity_poly.pdbx_strand_id
1 'polypeptide(L)'
;FFIPNFIPGNTVRLHGSFDPVTGQGVEQVMAVQLQYSYFPVREAELKAQLNYRSLIPGETVTIGEVSITPILLNHPVINYGYKIECRGKSLFFTGDHEPHQNIYAPEDEGYAFFQSMIEEKENAIAEALSGVQVLIADTSYTDAEYPAKKGWGHGSFGASIRFAHRIGAQ
;
A
#
# COMPACT_ATOMS: atom_id res chain seq x y z
N PHE A 1 8.16 -16.64 -3.57
CA PHE A 1 6.85 -17.03 -3.02
C PHE A 1 6.56 -18.51 -3.27
N PHE A 2 6.64 -19.00 -4.52
CA PHE A 2 6.15 -20.36 -4.86
C PHE A 2 6.99 -21.51 -4.31
N ILE A 3 8.33 -21.41 -4.30
CA ILE A 3 9.21 -22.52 -3.92
C ILE A 3 8.86 -23.10 -2.53
N PRO A 4 8.69 -22.30 -1.47
CA PRO A 4 8.30 -22.83 -0.15
C PRO A 4 6.91 -23.48 -0.14
N ASN A 5 6.03 -23.11 -1.07
CA ASN A 5 4.66 -23.61 -1.14
C ASN A 5 4.54 -25.03 -1.73
N PHE A 6 5.60 -25.53 -2.40
CA PHE A 6 5.65 -26.92 -2.88
C PHE A 6 6.17 -27.92 -1.83
N ILE A 7 6.62 -27.44 -0.67
CA ILE A 7 7.19 -28.30 0.37
C ILE A 7 6.07 -28.75 1.32
N PRO A 8 5.75 -30.06 1.39
CA PRO A 8 4.77 -30.58 2.34
C PRO A 8 5.18 -30.26 3.78
N GLY A 9 4.22 -29.93 4.62
CA GLY A 9 4.44 -29.58 6.03
C GLY A 9 4.80 -28.11 6.29
N ASN A 10 5.10 -27.33 5.26
CA ASN A 10 5.25 -25.89 5.43
C ASN A 10 3.90 -25.22 5.68
N THR A 11 3.93 -24.16 6.49
CA THR A 11 2.80 -23.24 6.66
C THR A 11 3.23 -21.85 6.20
N VAL A 12 2.50 -21.28 5.26
CA VAL A 12 2.74 -19.92 4.75
C VAL A 12 1.56 -19.04 5.12
N ARG A 13 1.83 -17.92 5.77
CA ARG A 13 0.83 -16.91 6.13
C ARG A 13 0.94 -15.75 5.17
N LEU A 14 -0.15 -15.48 4.47
CA LEU A 14 -0.29 -14.39 3.51
C LEU A 14 -1.17 -13.31 4.13
N HIS A 15 -0.60 -12.13 4.26
CA HIS A 15 -1.30 -10.95 4.74
C HIS A 15 -1.44 -9.96 3.57
N GLY A 16 -2.62 -9.40 3.36
CA GLY A 16 -2.85 -8.47 2.26
C GLY A 16 -4.06 -7.60 2.46
N SER A 17 -4.36 -6.76 1.49
CA SER A 17 -5.46 -5.81 1.54
C SER A 17 -6.82 -6.50 1.50
N PHE A 18 -7.82 -5.78 2.00
CA PHE A 18 -9.23 -6.02 1.75
C PHE A 18 -9.76 -4.87 0.90
N ASP A 19 -10.39 -5.18 -0.22
CA ASP A 19 -11.01 -4.19 -1.08
C ASP A 19 -12.49 -4.02 -0.70
N PRO A 20 -12.88 -2.87 -0.12
CA PRO A 20 -14.26 -2.65 0.28
C PRO A 20 -15.22 -2.45 -0.90
N VAL A 21 -14.70 -2.14 -2.10
CA VAL A 21 -15.53 -1.94 -3.31
C VAL A 21 -15.99 -3.27 -3.88
N THR A 22 -15.07 -4.23 -3.98
CA THR A 22 -15.37 -5.57 -4.52
C THR A 22 -15.74 -6.59 -3.43
N GLY A 23 -15.47 -6.29 -2.15
CA GLY A 23 -15.62 -7.22 -1.04
C GLY A 23 -14.58 -8.34 -1.03
N GLN A 24 -13.50 -8.22 -1.81
CA GLN A 24 -12.46 -9.24 -1.94
C GLN A 24 -11.29 -9.02 -1.01
N GLY A 25 -10.87 -10.08 -0.34
CA GLY A 25 -9.65 -10.11 0.45
C GLY A 25 -8.49 -10.77 -0.28
N VAL A 26 -7.35 -10.88 0.39
CA VAL A 26 -6.12 -11.45 -0.17
C VAL A 26 -6.29 -12.88 -0.70
N GLU A 27 -7.14 -13.68 -0.08
CA GLU A 27 -7.44 -15.05 -0.54
C GLU A 27 -8.05 -15.07 -1.94
N GLN A 28 -9.09 -14.25 -2.18
CA GLN A 28 -9.75 -14.15 -3.49
C GLN A 28 -8.80 -13.60 -4.55
N VAL A 29 -7.98 -12.60 -4.20
CA VAL A 29 -6.97 -12.05 -5.11
C VAL A 29 -5.95 -13.12 -5.50
N MET A 30 -5.45 -13.91 -4.54
CA MET A 30 -4.53 -15.00 -4.81
C MET A 30 -5.18 -16.10 -5.64
N ALA A 31 -6.43 -16.44 -5.38
CA ALA A 31 -7.18 -17.44 -6.17
C ALA A 31 -7.29 -17.02 -7.65
N VAL A 32 -7.52 -15.73 -7.92
CA VAL A 32 -7.52 -15.18 -9.28
C VAL A 32 -6.13 -15.27 -9.92
N GLN A 33 -5.08 -14.86 -9.21
CA GLN A 33 -3.70 -14.90 -9.71
C GLN A 33 -3.24 -16.34 -10.04
N LEU A 34 -3.74 -17.32 -9.33
CA LEU A 34 -3.42 -18.74 -9.50
C LEU A 34 -4.39 -19.48 -10.45
N GLN A 35 -5.27 -18.77 -11.14
CA GLN A 35 -6.09 -19.35 -12.19
C GLN A 35 -5.24 -19.84 -13.36
N TYR A 36 -5.56 -21.00 -13.89
CA TYR A 36 -4.83 -21.65 -15.01
C TYR A 36 -4.61 -20.72 -16.21
N SER A 37 -5.55 -19.82 -16.48
CA SER A 37 -5.44 -18.85 -17.58
C SER A 37 -4.33 -17.81 -17.40
N TYR A 38 -3.88 -17.59 -16.18
CA TYR A 38 -2.87 -16.58 -15.84
C TYR A 38 -1.57 -17.18 -15.33
N PHE A 39 -1.67 -18.34 -14.67
CA PHE A 39 -0.50 -18.98 -14.07
C PHE A 39 -0.56 -20.51 -14.22
N PRO A 40 0.56 -21.18 -14.57
CA PRO A 40 0.56 -22.61 -14.86
C PRO A 40 0.39 -23.51 -13.63
N VAL A 41 0.51 -22.96 -12.40
CA VAL A 41 0.35 -23.71 -11.15
C VAL A 41 -0.90 -23.24 -10.44
N ARG A 42 -1.83 -24.17 -10.21
CA ARG A 42 -3.05 -23.94 -9.46
C ARG A 42 -2.79 -24.01 -7.96
N GLU A 43 -3.58 -23.30 -7.17
CA GLU A 43 -3.50 -23.34 -5.70
C GLU A 43 -3.59 -24.78 -5.16
N ALA A 44 -4.46 -25.61 -5.75
CA ALA A 44 -4.62 -27.01 -5.37
C ALA A 44 -3.36 -27.88 -5.59
N GLU A 45 -2.39 -27.43 -6.35
CA GLU A 45 -1.11 -28.10 -6.57
C GLU A 45 -0.05 -27.75 -5.53
N LEU A 46 -0.29 -26.73 -4.73
CA LEU A 46 0.59 -26.33 -3.63
C LEU A 46 0.48 -27.34 -2.49
N LYS A 47 1.61 -27.69 -1.89
CA LYS A 47 1.73 -28.70 -0.83
C LYS A 47 1.77 -28.10 0.58
N ALA A 48 2.08 -26.82 0.69
CA ALA A 48 2.08 -26.08 1.96
C ALA A 48 0.64 -25.75 2.38
N GLN A 49 0.44 -25.59 3.67
CA GLN A 49 -0.79 -25.01 4.20
C GLN A 49 -0.73 -23.48 4.01
N LEU A 50 -1.67 -22.94 3.24
CA LEU A 50 -1.80 -21.48 3.06
C LEU A 50 -2.85 -20.94 4.03
N ASN A 51 -2.48 -19.91 4.77
CA ASN A 51 -3.37 -19.19 5.68
C ASN A 51 -3.43 -17.74 5.21
N TYR A 52 -4.62 -17.26 4.91
CA TYR A 52 -4.88 -15.91 4.43
C TYR A 52 -5.42 -15.01 5.54
N ARG A 53 -4.94 -13.79 5.62
CA ARG A 53 -5.47 -12.77 6.51
C ARG A 53 -5.57 -11.43 5.78
N SER A 54 -6.78 -10.93 5.62
CA SER A 54 -6.99 -9.55 5.19
C SER A 54 -6.67 -8.59 6.33
N LEU A 55 -5.90 -7.55 6.00
CA LEU A 55 -5.48 -6.50 6.93
C LEU A 55 -6.49 -5.34 6.90
N ILE A 56 -6.63 -4.69 8.04
CA ILE A 56 -7.44 -3.47 8.21
C ILE A 56 -6.46 -2.30 8.32
N PRO A 57 -6.61 -1.21 7.52
CA PRO A 57 -5.77 -0.03 7.64
C PRO A 57 -5.71 0.51 9.07
N GLY A 58 -4.51 0.78 9.57
CA GLY A 58 -4.27 1.24 10.94
C GLY A 58 -4.20 0.14 12.00
N GLU A 59 -4.63 -1.10 11.70
CA GLU A 59 -4.51 -2.22 12.64
C GLU A 59 -3.11 -2.85 12.57
N THR A 60 -2.38 -2.80 13.68
CA THR A 60 -1.03 -3.37 13.75
C THR A 60 -1.07 -4.89 13.88
N VAL A 61 -0.29 -5.57 13.05
CA VAL A 61 -0.04 -7.01 13.13
C VAL A 61 1.39 -7.24 13.58
N THR A 62 1.58 -8.18 14.53
CA THR A 62 2.90 -8.53 15.04
C THR A 62 3.35 -9.89 14.50
N ILE A 63 4.56 -9.95 13.95
CA ILE A 63 5.21 -11.18 13.47
C ILE A 63 6.58 -11.29 14.15
N GLY A 64 6.69 -12.15 15.17
CA GLY A 64 7.86 -12.20 16.02
C GLY A 64 8.06 -10.87 16.75
N GLU A 65 9.22 -10.23 16.56
CA GLU A 65 9.53 -8.90 17.14
C GLU A 65 9.16 -7.73 16.22
N VAL A 66 8.58 -8.01 15.05
CA VAL A 66 8.26 -7.00 14.04
C VAL A 66 6.79 -6.62 14.14
N SER A 67 6.51 -5.34 14.27
CA SER A 67 5.17 -4.75 14.17
C SER A 67 4.97 -4.16 12.77
N ILE A 68 3.84 -4.46 12.16
CA ILE A 68 3.49 -4.02 10.80
C ILE A 68 2.12 -3.37 10.84
N THR A 69 2.06 -2.09 10.44
CA THR A 69 0.81 -1.32 10.37
C THR A 69 0.54 -0.95 8.92
N PRO A 70 -0.54 -1.48 8.31
CA PRO A 70 -0.95 -1.10 6.96
C PRO A 70 -1.58 0.31 6.98
N ILE A 71 -1.18 1.14 6.04
CA ILE A 71 -1.72 2.48 5.82
C ILE A 71 -2.34 2.52 4.42
N LEU A 72 -3.62 2.91 4.35
CA LEU A 72 -4.30 3.08 3.07
C LEU A 72 -3.72 4.28 2.33
N LEU A 73 -3.27 4.06 1.11
CA LEU A 73 -2.68 5.09 0.26
C LEU A 73 -3.54 5.34 -0.99
N ASN A 74 -3.28 6.47 -1.66
CA ASN A 74 -3.98 6.82 -2.87
C ASN A 74 -3.39 6.09 -4.08
N HIS A 75 -4.23 5.28 -4.72
CA HIS A 75 -3.95 4.55 -5.96
C HIS A 75 -5.28 4.16 -6.61
N PRO A 76 -5.40 4.02 -7.95
CA PRO A 76 -6.65 3.63 -8.62
C PRO A 76 -7.23 2.29 -8.16
N VAL A 77 -6.39 1.34 -7.78
CA VAL A 77 -6.79 0.10 -7.10
C VAL A 77 -6.34 0.16 -5.65
N ILE A 78 -7.00 -0.59 -4.78
CA ILE A 78 -6.65 -0.62 -3.35
C ILE A 78 -5.17 -0.91 -3.15
N ASN A 79 -4.47 -0.01 -2.47
CA ASN A 79 -3.05 -0.15 -2.13
C ASN A 79 -2.80 0.20 -0.67
N TYR A 80 -2.01 -0.62 0.00
CA TYR A 80 -1.52 -0.36 1.34
C TYR A 80 -0.02 -0.13 1.32
N GLY A 81 0.41 0.99 1.90
CA GLY A 81 1.77 1.11 2.40
C GLY A 81 1.90 0.39 3.75
N TYR A 82 3.12 0.04 4.12
CA TYR A 82 3.41 -0.70 5.35
C TYR A 82 4.44 0.03 6.20
N LYS A 83 4.00 0.48 7.39
CA LYS A 83 4.91 0.90 8.45
C LYS A 83 5.41 -0.33 9.19
N ILE A 84 6.72 -0.53 9.18
CA ILE A 84 7.38 -1.70 9.77
C ILE A 84 8.29 -1.22 10.89
N GLU A 85 8.11 -1.75 12.08
CA GLU A 85 8.83 -1.36 13.27
C GLU A 85 9.46 -2.59 13.93
N CYS A 86 10.75 -2.49 14.29
CA CYS A 86 11.48 -3.55 14.97
C CYS A 86 12.61 -2.94 15.81
N ARG A 87 12.70 -3.29 17.09
CA ARG A 87 13.79 -2.89 17.99
C ARG A 87 14.10 -1.39 17.97
N GLY A 88 13.08 -0.55 17.99
CA GLY A 88 13.22 0.91 17.96
C GLY A 88 13.68 1.48 16.62
N LYS A 89 13.67 0.69 15.56
CA LYS A 89 13.85 1.13 14.18
C LYS A 89 12.54 1.05 13.42
N SER A 90 12.35 1.97 12.47
CA SER A 90 11.14 2.03 11.68
C SER A 90 11.42 2.36 10.21
N LEU A 91 10.66 1.74 9.35
CA LEU A 91 10.62 2.07 7.93
C LEU A 91 9.18 2.13 7.43
N PHE A 92 8.96 2.87 6.38
CA PHE A 92 7.71 2.87 5.65
C PHE A 92 7.96 2.55 4.17
N PHE A 93 7.23 1.58 3.66
CA PHE A 93 7.22 1.19 2.24
C PHE A 93 5.86 1.54 1.66
N THR A 94 5.82 2.40 0.64
CA THR A 94 4.55 2.87 0.06
C THR A 94 3.88 1.84 -0.85
N GLY A 95 4.64 0.95 -1.52
CA GLY A 95 4.12 0.34 -2.73
C GLY A 95 3.82 1.44 -3.76
N ASP A 96 2.83 1.22 -4.61
CA ASP A 96 2.38 2.20 -5.60
C ASP A 96 1.60 3.32 -4.89
N HIS A 97 1.99 4.56 -5.11
CA HIS A 97 1.38 5.70 -4.42
C HIS A 97 1.44 6.98 -5.23
N GLU A 98 0.31 7.62 -5.35
CA GLU A 98 0.17 8.96 -5.90
C GLU A 98 -0.40 9.91 -4.84
N PRO A 99 0.16 11.13 -4.63
CA PRO A 99 -0.47 12.11 -3.76
C PRO A 99 -1.92 12.40 -4.19
N HIS A 100 -2.83 12.57 -3.24
CA HIS A 100 -4.22 12.91 -3.58
C HIS A 100 -4.28 14.19 -4.40
N GLN A 101 -5.13 14.18 -5.42
CA GLN A 101 -5.36 15.32 -6.32
C GLN A 101 -6.79 15.83 -6.17
N ASN A 102 -6.96 17.15 -6.18
CA ASN A 102 -8.29 17.73 -6.29
C ASN A 102 -8.80 17.54 -7.73
N ILE A 103 -9.98 16.95 -7.87
CA ILE A 103 -10.63 16.69 -9.15
C ILE A 103 -11.42 17.90 -9.67
N TYR A 104 -11.65 18.89 -8.79
CA TYR A 104 -12.34 20.14 -9.10
C TYR A 104 -11.35 21.22 -9.48
N ALA A 105 -11.73 22.15 -10.35
CA ALA A 105 -10.97 23.37 -10.58
C ALA A 105 -11.20 24.37 -9.42
N PRO A 106 -10.24 25.29 -9.15
CA PRO A 106 -10.34 26.22 -8.01
C PRO A 106 -11.62 27.08 -7.99
N GLU A 107 -12.23 27.32 -9.14
CA GLU A 107 -13.47 28.06 -9.33
C GLU A 107 -14.75 27.23 -9.13
N ASP A 108 -14.65 25.91 -9.03
CA ASP A 108 -15.79 25.02 -8.84
C ASP A 108 -16.31 25.07 -7.41
N GLU A 109 -17.63 25.00 -7.24
CA GLU A 109 -18.29 25.02 -5.93
C GLU A 109 -17.81 23.92 -4.98
N GLY A 110 -17.45 22.75 -5.52
CA GLY A 110 -16.96 21.60 -4.74
C GLY A 110 -15.51 21.66 -4.34
N TYR A 111 -14.71 22.59 -4.88
CA TYR A 111 -13.25 22.60 -4.72
C TYR A 111 -12.80 22.68 -3.25
N ALA A 112 -13.31 23.66 -2.51
CA ALA A 112 -12.87 23.92 -1.14
C ALA A 112 -13.20 22.75 -0.20
N PHE A 113 -14.38 22.16 -0.37
CA PHE A 113 -14.78 20.99 0.42
C PHE A 113 -13.91 19.78 0.10
N PHE A 114 -13.67 19.49 -1.17
CA PHE A 114 -12.85 18.34 -1.57
C PHE A 114 -11.38 18.53 -1.19
N GLN A 115 -10.89 19.77 -1.26
CA GLN A 115 -9.53 20.10 -0.83
C GLN A 115 -9.34 19.87 0.68
N SER A 116 -10.30 20.24 1.52
CA SER A 116 -10.23 19.99 2.96
C SER A 116 -10.21 18.49 3.29
N MET A 117 -10.96 17.67 2.55
CA MET A 117 -10.93 16.20 2.71
C MET A 117 -9.56 15.61 2.32
N ILE A 118 -8.94 16.12 1.25
CA ILE A 118 -7.58 15.71 0.85
C ILE A 118 -6.59 16.05 1.96
N GLU A 119 -6.64 17.28 2.47
CA GLU A 119 -5.73 17.76 3.52
C GLU A 119 -5.89 16.94 4.81
N GLU A 120 -7.11 16.60 5.20
CA GLU A 120 -7.38 15.73 6.34
C GLU A 120 -6.75 14.34 6.17
N LYS A 121 -6.94 13.70 5.01
CA LYS A 121 -6.35 12.40 4.70
C LYS A 121 -4.82 12.45 4.69
N GLU A 122 -4.25 13.43 4.02
CA GLU A 122 -2.79 13.60 3.94
C GLU A 122 -2.18 13.90 5.32
N ASN A 123 -2.88 14.68 6.17
CA ASN A 123 -2.47 14.93 7.54
C ASN A 123 -2.50 13.66 8.38
N ALA A 124 -3.57 12.88 8.29
CA ALA A 124 -3.70 11.61 9.01
C ALA A 124 -2.59 10.62 8.63
N ILE A 125 -2.26 10.51 7.34
CA ILE A 125 -1.14 9.68 6.86
C ILE A 125 0.18 10.19 7.43
N ALA A 126 0.43 11.50 7.36
CA ALA A 126 1.68 12.10 7.85
C ALA A 126 1.83 11.94 9.37
N GLU A 127 0.75 12.08 10.14
CA GLU A 127 0.73 11.86 11.58
C GLU A 127 1.04 10.40 11.95
N ALA A 128 0.40 9.43 11.28
CA ALA A 128 0.64 8.00 11.49
C ALA A 128 2.09 7.59 11.18
N LEU A 129 2.76 8.32 10.30
CA LEU A 129 4.13 8.07 9.85
C LEU A 129 5.18 8.98 10.50
N SER A 130 4.76 9.91 11.38
CA SER A 130 5.67 10.86 12.00
C SER A 130 6.83 10.15 12.69
N GLY A 131 8.07 10.58 12.37
CA GLY A 131 9.30 10.03 12.94
C GLY A 131 9.74 8.67 12.38
N VAL A 132 9.13 8.18 11.31
CA VAL A 132 9.64 7.04 10.56
C VAL A 132 11.06 7.34 10.09
N GLN A 133 12.00 6.43 10.33
CA GLN A 133 13.42 6.68 10.07
C GLN A 133 13.79 6.48 8.61
N VAL A 134 13.15 5.54 7.91
CA VAL A 134 13.44 5.24 6.50
C VAL A 134 12.14 5.25 5.71
N LEU A 135 12.13 5.93 4.57
CA LEU A 135 11.06 5.90 3.59
C LEU A 135 11.55 5.19 2.32
N ILE A 136 10.80 4.18 1.88
CA ILE A 136 10.93 3.57 0.55
C ILE A 136 9.67 3.95 -0.22
N ALA A 137 9.80 4.87 -1.18
CA ALA A 137 8.68 5.48 -1.87
C ALA A 137 8.68 5.21 -3.37
N ASP A 138 7.47 5.12 -3.92
CA ASP A 138 7.25 5.14 -5.37
C ASP A 138 7.68 6.50 -5.95
N THR A 139 8.56 6.44 -6.94
CA THR A 139 9.11 7.60 -7.66
C THR A 139 9.16 7.33 -9.16
N SER A 140 8.04 6.89 -9.72
CA SER A 140 7.98 6.41 -11.12
C SER A 140 8.23 7.51 -12.15
N TYR A 141 8.00 8.79 -11.78
CA TYR A 141 8.09 9.91 -12.71
C TYR A 141 9.03 11.01 -12.26
N THR A 142 9.61 11.73 -13.23
CA THR A 142 10.17 13.05 -12.98
C THR A 142 9.04 14.07 -12.76
N ASP A 143 9.35 15.21 -12.11
CA ASP A 143 8.36 16.28 -11.94
C ASP A 143 7.89 16.88 -13.27
N ALA A 144 8.71 16.78 -14.34
CA ALA A 144 8.35 17.22 -15.67
C ALA A 144 7.38 16.27 -16.38
N GLU A 145 7.47 14.97 -16.14
CA GLU A 145 6.59 13.96 -16.73
C GLU A 145 5.26 13.84 -16.01
N TYR A 146 5.27 14.04 -14.70
CA TYR A 146 4.14 13.79 -13.81
C TYR A 146 2.83 14.48 -14.23
N PRO A 147 2.80 15.77 -14.72
CA PRO A 147 1.54 16.42 -15.12
C PRO A 147 0.72 15.62 -16.14
N ALA A 148 1.38 14.87 -17.03
CA ALA A 148 0.72 14.02 -18.03
C ALA A 148 0.36 12.61 -17.51
N LYS A 149 0.70 12.32 -16.27
CA LYS A 149 0.53 11.00 -15.62
C LYS A 149 -0.37 11.05 -14.37
N LYS A 150 -0.95 12.21 -14.07
CA LYS A 150 -1.89 12.35 -12.96
C LYS A 150 -3.05 11.35 -13.06
N GLY A 151 -3.37 10.71 -11.94
CA GLY A 151 -4.40 9.68 -11.88
C GLY A 151 -3.94 8.28 -12.28
N TRP A 152 -2.64 8.09 -12.56
CA TRP A 152 -2.07 6.78 -12.89
C TRP A 152 -1.63 5.97 -11.66
N GLY A 153 -1.68 6.57 -10.48
CA GLY A 153 -1.40 5.90 -9.20
C GLY A 153 0.05 5.98 -8.74
N HIS A 154 0.92 6.73 -9.44
CA HIS A 154 2.34 6.81 -9.15
C HIS A 154 2.81 8.25 -8.94
N GLY A 155 3.80 8.41 -8.05
CA GLY A 155 4.34 9.72 -7.67
C GLY A 155 5.54 10.17 -8.49
N SER A 156 5.93 11.45 -8.30
CA SER A 156 7.17 12.02 -8.81
C SER A 156 8.26 12.12 -7.73
N PHE A 157 9.50 12.30 -8.15
CA PHE A 157 10.64 12.50 -7.24
C PHE A 157 10.39 13.63 -6.25
N GLY A 158 9.95 14.80 -6.74
CA GLY A 158 9.68 15.94 -5.88
C GLY A 158 8.55 15.69 -4.89
N ALA A 159 7.50 14.95 -5.29
CA ALA A 159 6.43 14.56 -4.39
C ALA A 159 6.94 13.65 -3.26
N SER A 160 7.76 12.65 -3.58
CA SER A 160 8.32 11.73 -2.61
C SER A 160 9.29 12.42 -1.64
N ILE A 161 10.09 13.37 -2.13
CA ILE A 161 10.97 14.19 -1.27
C ILE A 161 10.14 15.05 -0.31
N ARG A 162 9.10 15.74 -0.79
CA ARG A 162 8.20 16.53 0.09
C ARG A 162 7.51 15.64 1.13
N PHE A 163 7.10 14.45 0.75
CA PHE A 163 6.50 13.49 1.66
C PHE A 163 7.50 13.03 2.74
N ALA A 164 8.74 12.69 2.36
CA ALA A 164 9.81 12.35 3.31
C ALA A 164 10.04 13.47 4.34
N HIS A 165 10.14 14.72 3.89
CA HIS A 165 10.28 15.86 4.79
C HIS A 165 9.08 16.03 5.73
N ARG A 166 7.86 15.84 5.22
CA ARG A 166 6.63 15.99 6.00
C ARG A 166 6.52 14.98 7.13
N ILE A 167 6.95 13.74 6.92
CA ILE A 167 6.93 12.69 7.95
C ILE A 167 8.20 12.64 8.81
N GLY A 168 9.22 13.45 8.49
CA GLY A 168 10.48 13.50 9.19
C GLY A 168 11.39 12.30 8.94
N ALA A 169 11.25 11.62 7.80
CA ALA A 169 12.13 10.53 7.39
C ALA A 169 13.53 11.04 7.02
N GLN A 170 14.54 10.19 7.25
CA GLN A 170 15.94 10.50 6.99
C GLN A 170 16.44 9.82 5.72
#